data_9e875595fb50aee29984c229f9e3e935
#
_entry.id   9e875595fb50aee29984c229f9e3e935
#
_cell.length_a   1.000
_cell.length_b   1.000
_cell.length_c   1.000
_cell.angle_alpha   90.00
_cell.angle_beta   90.00
_cell.angle_gamma   90.00
#
_symmetry.space_group_name_H-M   'P 1'
#
loop_
_entity.id
_entity.type
_entity.pdbx_description
1 polymer ?
#
loop_
_entity_poly.entity_id
_entity_poly.type
_entity_poly.pdbx_seq_one_letter_code
_entity_poly.pdbx_strand_id
1 'polypeptide(L)'
;LSKGMQSMVTIIVALASGARFTFLDEPVTGLDVVAREYFYKVLLDEYAKGERTFVISTHIIEEAANVFEEVIFIHEGKVLLKEETDSLLERTIHISGKEEDVDAVCDGKKVHHVEKLGRSKGVTVLLNPGEEPDTKGRDVDIRPLSLQDVFVALCGKEESYE
;
A
#
# COMPACT_ATOMS: atom_id res chain seq x y z
N LEU A 1 -6.11 5.68 -31.91
CA LEU A 1 -6.64 5.31 -30.62
C LEU A 1 -6.02 6.22 -29.55
N SER A 2 -6.85 6.75 -28.60
CA SER A 2 -6.33 7.43 -27.41
C SER A 2 -5.55 6.45 -26.53
N LYS A 3 -4.70 6.95 -25.59
CA LYS A 3 -4.00 6.08 -24.65
C LYS A 3 -4.96 5.17 -23.87
N GLY A 4 -6.07 5.72 -23.36
CA GLY A 4 -7.08 4.94 -22.66
C GLY A 4 -7.75 3.85 -23.53
N MET A 5 -7.99 4.13 -24.81
CA MET A 5 -8.51 3.10 -25.72
C MET A 5 -7.47 2.00 -25.96
N GLN A 6 -6.21 2.32 -26.05
CA GLN A 6 -5.13 1.33 -26.18
C GLN A 6 -5.04 0.45 -24.95
N SER A 7 -5.05 1.05 -23.74
CA SER A 7 -5.07 0.32 -22.48
C SER A 7 -6.27 -0.64 -22.40
N MET A 8 -7.46 -0.16 -22.77
CA MET A 8 -8.68 -0.98 -22.75
C MET A 8 -8.57 -2.19 -23.71
N VAL A 9 -8.05 -2.00 -24.93
CA VAL A 9 -7.83 -3.11 -25.88
C VAL A 9 -6.85 -4.12 -25.30
N THR A 10 -5.74 -3.66 -24.71
CA THR A 10 -4.74 -4.54 -24.09
C THR A 10 -5.35 -5.35 -22.95
N ILE A 11 -6.13 -4.72 -22.07
CA ILE A 11 -6.85 -5.38 -20.98
C ILE A 11 -7.79 -6.47 -21.52
N ILE A 12 -8.61 -6.13 -22.52
CA ILE A 12 -9.57 -7.07 -23.11
C ILE A 12 -8.84 -8.29 -23.69
N VAL A 13 -7.75 -8.08 -24.42
CA VAL A 13 -6.94 -9.17 -24.98
C VAL A 13 -6.34 -10.04 -23.88
N ALA A 14 -5.78 -9.42 -22.84
CA ALA A 14 -5.17 -10.13 -21.72
C ALA A 14 -6.18 -10.97 -20.94
N LEU A 15 -7.37 -10.43 -20.66
CA LEU A 15 -8.44 -11.15 -19.97
C LEU A 15 -9.03 -12.27 -20.84
N ALA A 16 -9.27 -11.98 -22.13
CA ALA A 16 -9.83 -12.95 -23.08
C ALA A 16 -8.85 -14.10 -23.41
N SER A 17 -7.56 -13.92 -23.19
CA SER A 17 -6.55 -14.97 -23.44
C SER A 17 -6.74 -16.24 -22.60
N GLY A 18 -7.39 -16.13 -21.43
CA GLY A 18 -7.55 -17.24 -20.49
C GLY A 18 -6.24 -17.78 -19.89
N ALA A 19 -5.14 -17.05 -20.02
CA ALA A 19 -3.83 -17.47 -19.53
C ALA A 19 -3.84 -17.65 -18.01
N ARG A 20 -3.22 -18.73 -17.50
CA ARG A 20 -3.10 -18.99 -16.05
C ARG A 20 -2.30 -17.91 -15.31
N PHE A 21 -1.32 -17.32 -15.97
CA PHE A 21 -0.52 -16.20 -15.47
C PHE A 21 -0.67 -15.02 -16.43
N THR A 22 -1.11 -13.89 -15.92
CA THR A 22 -1.31 -12.67 -16.68
C THR A 22 -0.54 -11.53 -16.01
N PHE A 23 0.37 -10.91 -16.76
CA PHE A 23 1.14 -9.75 -16.31
C PHE A 23 0.60 -8.49 -16.98
N LEU A 24 0.24 -7.50 -16.19
CA LEU A 24 -0.28 -6.22 -16.64
C LEU A 24 0.62 -5.09 -16.10
N ASP A 25 1.23 -4.36 -17.00
CA ASP A 25 2.08 -3.22 -16.66
C ASP A 25 1.30 -1.92 -16.84
N GLU A 26 1.09 -1.20 -15.74
CA GLU A 26 0.32 0.07 -15.68
C GLU A 26 -1.03 0.02 -16.43
N PRO A 27 -1.88 -1.00 -16.23
CA PRO A 27 -3.03 -1.25 -17.09
C PRO A 27 -4.06 -0.12 -17.05
N VAL A 28 -4.17 0.60 -15.93
CA VAL A 28 -5.18 1.65 -15.73
C VAL A 28 -4.70 3.03 -16.12
N THR A 29 -3.46 3.17 -16.58
CA THR A 29 -2.91 4.45 -17.02
C THR A 29 -3.68 4.99 -18.22
N GLY A 30 -4.18 6.22 -18.09
CA GLY A 30 -4.98 6.89 -19.14
C GLY A 30 -6.45 6.50 -19.18
N LEU A 31 -6.92 5.64 -18.28
CA LEU A 31 -8.35 5.39 -18.05
C LEU A 31 -8.92 6.45 -17.09
N ASP A 32 -10.17 6.81 -17.31
CA ASP A 32 -10.93 7.59 -16.32
C ASP A 32 -11.36 6.71 -15.13
N VAL A 33 -11.87 7.34 -14.08
CA VAL A 33 -12.24 6.66 -12.82
C VAL A 33 -13.26 5.54 -13.06
N VAL A 34 -14.26 5.76 -13.90
CA VAL A 34 -15.32 4.77 -14.18
C VAL A 34 -14.75 3.55 -14.91
N ALA A 35 -13.87 3.78 -15.90
CA ALA A 35 -13.21 2.70 -16.63
C ALA A 35 -12.27 1.88 -15.74
N ARG A 36 -11.59 2.52 -14.77
CA ARG A 36 -10.74 1.83 -13.79
C ARG A 36 -11.55 0.94 -12.86
N GLU A 37 -12.64 1.46 -12.28
CA GLU A 37 -13.54 0.67 -11.44
C GLU A 37 -14.07 -0.54 -12.18
N TYR A 38 -14.48 -0.35 -13.45
CA TYR A 38 -14.95 -1.45 -14.28
C TYR A 38 -13.86 -2.48 -14.55
N PHE A 39 -12.63 -2.04 -14.82
CA PHE A 39 -11.49 -2.94 -14.99
C PHE A 39 -11.26 -3.81 -13.74
N TYR A 40 -11.17 -3.19 -12.56
CA TYR A 40 -10.93 -3.94 -11.32
C TYR A 40 -12.07 -4.90 -11.01
N LYS A 41 -13.31 -4.51 -11.28
CA LYS A 41 -14.46 -5.42 -11.13
C LYS A 41 -14.32 -6.66 -12.02
N VAL A 42 -14.03 -6.47 -13.30
CA VAL A 42 -13.86 -7.60 -14.24
C VAL A 42 -12.66 -8.46 -13.86
N LEU A 43 -11.57 -7.83 -13.39
CA LEU A 43 -10.39 -8.54 -12.89
C LEU A 43 -10.72 -9.45 -11.70
N LEU A 44 -11.46 -8.93 -10.72
CA LEU A 44 -11.90 -9.69 -9.56
C LEU A 44 -12.88 -10.82 -9.93
N ASP A 45 -13.79 -10.58 -10.87
CA ASP A 45 -14.67 -11.60 -11.39
C ASP A 45 -13.89 -12.75 -12.08
N GLU A 46 -12.82 -12.44 -12.81
CA GLU A 46 -11.94 -13.45 -13.41
C GLU A 46 -11.07 -14.17 -12.35
N TYR A 47 -10.58 -13.45 -11.36
CA TYR A 47 -9.82 -14.02 -10.25
C TYR A 47 -10.66 -14.98 -9.40
N ALA A 48 -11.90 -14.64 -9.11
CA ALA A 48 -12.82 -15.45 -8.31
C ALA A 48 -13.14 -16.81 -8.94
N LYS A 49 -12.87 -17.01 -10.23
CA LYS A 49 -12.98 -18.32 -10.89
C LYS A 49 -11.90 -19.31 -10.43
N GLY A 50 -10.87 -18.86 -9.72
CA GLY A 50 -9.89 -19.69 -9.00
C GLY A 50 -8.80 -20.33 -9.85
N GLU A 51 -8.68 -20.01 -11.15
CA GLU A 51 -7.76 -20.68 -12.06
C GLU A 51 -6.58 -19.80 -12.53
N ARG A 52 -6.61 -18.50 -12.18
CA ARG A 52 -5.70 -17.50 -12.75
C ARG A 52 -4.95 -16.71 -11.69
N THR A 53 -3.70 -16.38 -12.02
CA THR A 53 -2.87 -15.44 -11.25
C THR A 53 -2.67 -14.18 -12.07
N PHE A 54 -2.94 -13.04 -11.47
CA PHE A 54 -2.69 -11.72 -12.05
C PHE A 54 -1.57 -11.03 -11.32
N VAL A 55 -0.58 -10.55 -12.07
CA VAL A 55 0.51 -9.72 -11.54
C VAL A 55 0.38 -8.35 -12.21
N ILE A 56 0.21 -7.31 -11.41
CA ILE A 56 -0.04 -5.95 -11.89
C ILE A 56 1.04 -5.04 -11.33
N SER A 57 1.78 -4.35 -12.20
CA SER A 57 2.61 -3.23 -11.80
C SER A 57 1.81 -1.94 -11.90
N THR A 58 1.84 -1.11 -10.88
CA THR A 58 1.17 0.19 -10.86
C THR A 58 1.80 1.15 -9.87
N HIS A 59 1.71 2.45 -10.15
CA HIS A 59 2.00 3.53 -9.22
C HIS A 59 0.73 4.13 -8.59
N ILE A 60 -0.46 3.65 -8.99
CA ILE A 60 -1.76 4.08 -8.44
C ILE A 60 -2.12 3.16 -7.28
N ILE A 61 -1.53 3.43 -6.10
CA ILE A 61 -1.56 2.52 -4.95
C ILE A 61 -2.91 2.53 -4.23
N GLU A 62 -3.61 3.66 -4.20
CA GLU A 62 -4.89 3.80 -3.47
C GLU A 62 -5.96 2.79 -3.91
N GLU A 63 -5.99 2.47 -5.22
CA GLU A 63 -6.93 1.51 -5.77
C GLU A 63 -6.49 0.06 -5.53
N ALA A 64 -5.19 -0.16 -5.31
CA ALA A 64 -4.59 -1.48 -5.14
C ALA A 64 -4.97 -2.17 -3.83
N ALA A 65 -5.13 -1.40 -2.75
CA ALA A 65 -5.40 -1.92 -1.41
C ALA A 65 -6.67 -2.77 -1.32
N ASN A 66 -7.69 -2.46 -2.14
CA ASN A 66 -8.98 -3.16 -2.13
C ASN A 66 -9.04 -4.32 -3.14
N VAL A 67 -8.00 -4.52 -3.92
CA VAL A 67 -8.00 -5.46 -5.06
C VAL A 67 -6.93 -6.53 -4.89
N PHE A 68 -5.78 -6.20 -4.33
CA PHE A 68 -4.63 -7.09 -4.28
C PHE A 68 -4.52 -7.86 -2.97
N GLU A 69 -4.44 -9.17 -3.08
CA GLU A 69 -4.22 -10.08 -1.96
C GLU A 69 -2.79 -9.96 -1.42
N GLU A 70 -1.80 -9.80 -2.32
CA GLU A 70 -0.38 -9.67 -1.97
C GLU A 70 0.22 -8.46 -2.67
N VAL A 71 1.10 -7.74 -1.98
CA VAL A 71 1.85 -6.61 -2.51
C VAL A 71 3.35 -6.86 -2.46
N ILE A 72 4.05 -6.35 -3.48
CA ILE A 72 5.50 -6.32 -3.55
C ILE A 72 5.93 -4.87 -3.75
N PHE A 73 6.60 -4.29 -2.76
CA PHE A 73 7.17 -2.95 -2.89
C PHE A 73 8.56 -3.03 -3.48
N ILE A 74 8.78 -2.32 -4.58
CA ILE A 74 10.07 -2.21 -5.27
C ILE A 74 10.51 -0.75 -5.22
N HIS A 75 11.71 -0.52 -4.71
CA HIS A 75 12.33 0.80 -4.66
C HIS A 75 13.81 0.69 -5.04
N GLU A 76 14.30 1.60 -5.88
CA GLU A 76 15.68 1.61 -6.39
C GLU A 76 16.16 0.24 -6.92
N GLY A 77 15.28 -0.48 -7.60
CA GLY A 77 15.58 -1.80 -8.20
C GLY A 77 15.68 -2.95 -7.20
N LYS A 78 15.27 -2.76 -5.95
CA LYS A 78 15.28 -3.79 -4.90
C LYS A 78 13.86 -4.03 -4.38
N VAL A 79 13.57 -5.28 -4.05
CA VAL A 79 12.37 -5.64 -3.32
C VAL A 79 12.57 -5.22 -1.85
N LEU A 80 11.74 -4.30 -1.38
CA LEU A 80 11.75 -3.86 0.02
C LEU A 80 10.87 -4.76 0.89
N LEU A 81 9.74 -5.18 0.35
CA LEU A 81 8.70 -5.90 1.06
C LEU A 81 7.95 -6.80 0.07
N LYS A 82 7.55 -7.97 0.55
CA LYS A 82 6.56 -8.84 -0.08
C LYS A 82 5.68 -9.41 1.02
N GLU A 83 4.38 -9.08 1.01
CA GLU A 83 3.47 -9.45 2.08
C GLU A 83 2.01 -9.42 1.61
N GLU A 84 1.14 -10.16 2.30
CA GLU A 84 -0.31 -10.02 2.17
C GLU A 84 -0.75 -8.61 2.54
N THR A 85 -1.63 -8.03 1.73
CA THR A 85 -2.06 -6.63 1.87
C THR A 85 -2.70 -6.37 3.23
N ASP A 86 -3.63 -7.21 3.65
CA ASP A 86 -4.34 -7.05 4.91
C ASP A 86 -3.38 -7.16 6.10
N SER A 87 -2.47 -8.14 6.10
CA SER A 87 -1.45 -8.31 7.13
C SER A 87 -0.55 -7.07 7.25
N LEU A 88 -0.13 -6.51 6.12
CA LEU A 88 0.69 -5.29 6.09
C LEU A 88 -0.05 -4.09 6.67
N LEU A 89 -1.32 -3.90 6.29
CA LEU A 89 -2.14 -2.78 6.77
C LEU A 89 -2.47 -2.90 8.26
N GLU A 90 -2.76 -4.10 8.76
CA GLU A 90 -3.06 -4.34 10.18
C GLU A 90 -1.89 -4.00 11.10
N ARG A 91 -0.66 -4.26 10.66
CA ARG A 91 0.53 -4.06 11.48
C ARG A 91 1.29 -2.76 11.21
N THR A 92 0.86 -1.95 10.23
CA THR A 92 1.44 -0.63 9.98
C THR A 92 0.52 0.44 10.54
N ILE A 93 1.00 1.15 11.55
CA ILE A 93 0.22 2.15 12.28
C ILE A 93 0.93 3.50 12.32
N HIS A 94 0.13 4.54 12.38
CA HIS A 94 0.60 5.88 12.70
C HIS A 94 0.26 6.21 14.15
N ILE A 95 1.27 6.62 14.92
CA ILE A 95 1.16 7.01 16.32
C ILE A 95 1.47 8.49 16.42
N SER A 96 0.57 9.27 16.99
CA SER A 96 0.76 10.72 17.17
C SER A 96 0.37 11.20 18.56
N GLY A 97 1.03 12.25 19.03
CA GLY A 97 0.81 12.80 20.36
C GLY A 97 1.92 13.72 20.79
N LYS A 98 2.08 13.90 22.11
CA LYS A 98 3.24 14.59 22.65
C LYS A 98 4.51 13.79 22.40
N GLU A 99 5.61 14.45 22.07
CA GLU A 99 6.87 13.80 21.73
C GLU A 99 7.31 12.77 22.77
N GLU A 100 7.23 13.09 24.07
CA GLU A 100 7.61 12.20 25.18
C GLU A 100 6.77 10.91 25.21
N ASP A 101 5.46 11.03 24.95
CA ASP A 101 4.55 9.89 24.96
C ASP A 101 4.75 9.00 23.73
N VAL A 102 4.92 9.63 22.56
CA VAL A 102 5.18 8.91 21.31
C VAL A 102 6.51 8.15 21.38
N ASP A 103 7.58 8.79 21.88
CA ASP A 103 8.90 8.17 22.04
C ASP A 103 8.84 6.95 22.97
N ALA A 104 8.09 7.07 24.08
CA ALA A 104 7.94 5.97 25.02
C ALA A 104 7.14 4.77 24.45
N VAL A 105 6.13 5.03 23.62
CA VAL A 105 5.36 3.97 22.94
C VAL A 105 6.17 3.30 21.83
N CYS A 106 7.05 4.06 21.19
CA CYS A 106 7.89 3.60 20.08
C CYS A 106 9.23 3.01 20.51
N ASP A 107 9.54 2.99 21.81
CA ASP A 107 10.81 2.46 22.31
C ASP A 107 11.01 1.00 21.88
N GLY A 108 12.17 0.73 21.27
CA GLY A 108 12.50 -0.58 20.70
C GLY A 108 11.77 -0.97 19.43
N LYS A 109 10.89 -0.13 18.87
CA LYS A 109 10.16 -0.40 17.62
C LYS A 109 10.87 0.14 16.40
N LYS A 110 10.62 -0.47 15.25
CA LYS A 110 11.15 0.01 13.99
C LYS A 110 10.30 1.16 13.45
N VAL A 111 10.80 2.39 13.62
CA VAL A 111 10.19 3.61 13.08
C VAL A 111 10.65 3.82 11.64
N HIS A 112 9.70 4.09 10.74
CA HIS A 112 9.95 4.27 9.31
C HIS A 112 9.78 5.71 8.83
N HIS A 113 8.91 6.47 9.48
CA HIS A 113 8.67 7.87 9.13
C HIS A 113 8.43 8.68 10.40
N VAL A 114 8.94 9.90 10.47
CA VAL A 114 8.79 10.80 11.61
C VAL A 114 8.36 12.17 11.13
N GLU A 115 7.27 12.67 11.71
CA GLU A 115 6.77 14.03 11.50
C GLU A 115 6.83 14.80 12.81
N LYS A 116 7.31 16.06 12.76
CA LYS A 116 7.30 16.96 13.91
C LYS A 116 6.51 18.22 13.59
N LEU A 117 5.55 18.56 14.43
CA LEU A 117 4.78 19.80 14.33
C LEU A 117 4.74 20.46 15.72
N GLY A 118 5.65 21.39 15.96
CA GLY A 118 5.79 22.06 17.26
C GLY A 118 6.16 21.07 18.36
N ARG A 119 5.25 20.86 19.33
CA ARG A 119 5.42 19.90 20.44
C ARG A 119 4.80 18.54 20.18
N SER A 120 4.16 18.38 19.02
CA SER A 120 3.54 17.13 18.61
C SER A 120 4.50 16.38 17.70
N LYS A 121 4.49 15.06 17.84
CA LYS A 121 5.24 14.11 17.02
C LYS A 121 4.29 13.07 16.46
N GLY A 122 4.46 12.75 15.18
CA GLY A 122 3.82 11.64 14.53
C GLY A 122 4.88 10.68 14.02
N VAL A 123 4.64 9.38 14.15
CA VAL A 123 5.55 8.35 13.65
C VAL A 123 4.78 7.22 12.99
N THR A 124 5.35 6.66 11.92
CA THR A 124 4.87 5.43 11.32
C THR A 124 5.72 4.26 11.80
N VAL A 125 5.06 3.26 12.34
CA VAL A 125 5.70 2.07 12.90
C VAL A 125 5.19 0.84 12.17
N LEU A 126 6.10 -0.05 11.81
CA LEU A 126 5.80 -1.38 11.33
C LEU A 126 6.00 -2.37 12.48
N LEU A 127 4.89 -2.85 13.04
CA LEU A 127 4.89 -3.80 14.15
C LEU A 127 5.31 -5.20 13.68
N ASN A 128 5.80 -6.03 14.59
CA ASN A 128 5.97 -7.44 14.30
C ASN A 128 4.61 -8.14 14.26
N PRO A 129 4.46 -9.26 13.55
CA PRO A 129 3.21 -10.02 13.53
C PRO A 129 2.72 -10.35 14.95
N GLY A 130 1.47 -9.95 15.26
CA GLY A 130 0.86 -10.16 16.58
C GLY A 130 1.33 -9.21 17.68
N GLU A 131 2.14 -8.20 17.34
CA GLU A 131 2.56 -7.17 18.28
C GLU A 131 1.49 -6.08 18.39
N GLU A 132 1.23 -5.61 19.60
CA GLU A 132 0.41 -4.44 19.86
C GLU A 132 1.26 -3.32 20.52
N PRO A 133 0.96 -2.03 20.25
CA PRO A 133 1.67 -0.94 20.89
C PRO A 133 1.22 -0.84 22.36
N ASP A 134 2.20 -0.73 23.29
CA ASP A 134 1.89 -0.48 24.71
C ASP A 134 1.61 1.01 24.93
N THR A 135 0.35 1.36 25.00
CA THR A 135 -0.12 2.75 25.19
C THR A 135 -0.48 3.08 26.64
N LYS A 136 -0.23 2.17 27.60
CA LYS A 136 -0.65 2.34 28.99
C LYS A 136 -0.09 3.61 29.61
N GLY A 137 -0.98 4.51 30.03
CA GLY A 137 -0.64 5.77 30.70
C GLY A 137 -0.08 6.84 29.76
N ARG A 138 -0.22 6.70 28.44
CA ARG A 138 0.23 7.64 27.42
C ARG A 138 -0.94 8.26 26.69
N ASP A 139 -0.83 9.55 26.39
CA ASP A 139 -1.84 10.30 25.63
C ASP A 139 -1.39 10.34 24.15
N VAL A 140 -1.67 9.24 23.46
CA VAL A 140 -1.36 9.08 22.02
C VAL A 140 -2.59 8.66 21.23
N ASP A 141 -2.67 9.14 20.00
CA ASP A 141 -3.64 8.71 19.00
C ASP A 141 -2.99 7.69 18.07
N ILE A 142 -3.71 6.60 17.78
CA ILE A 142 -3.26 5.55 16.88
C ILE A 142 -4.27 5.43 15.75
N ARG A 143 -3.78 5.51 14.51
CA ARG A 143 -4.61 5.36 13.33
C ARG A 143 -4.02 4.35 12.34
N PRO A 144 -4.88 3.60 11.63
CA PRO A 144 -4.44 2.80 10.49
C PRO A 144 -3.94 3.71 9.36
N LEU A 145 -3.15 3.15 8.49
CA LEU A 145 -2.63 3.82 7.30
C LEU A 145 -3.24 3.22 6.04
N SER A 146 -3.37 4.04 5.00
CA SER A 146 -3.63 3.55 3.65
C SER A 146 -2.39 2.83 3.09
N LEU A 147 -2.58 1.96 2.10
CA LEU A 147 -1.45 1.28 1.45
C LEU A 147 -0.48 2.30 0.81
N GLN A 148 -0.99 3.42 0.32
CA GLN A 148 -0.18 4.51 -0.20
C GLN A 148 0.68 5.16 0.90
N ASP A 149 0.11 5.44 2.08
CA ASP A 149 0.85 6.01 3.20
C ASP A 149 1.94 5.04 3.70
N VAL A 150 1.62 3.74 3.73
CA VAL A 150 2.61 2.68 4.05
C VAL A 150 3.76 2.71 3.05
N PHE A 151 3.46 2.76 1.74
CA PHE A 151 4.49 2.83 0.71
C PHE A 151 5.37 4.07 0.87
N VAL A 152 4.77 5.24 1.08
CA VAL A 152 5.50 6.51 1.29
C VAL A 152 6.39 6.42 2.52
N ALA A 153 5.89 5.87 3.64
CA ALA A 153 6.65 5.73 4.86
C ALA A 153 7.85 4.76 4.75
N LEU A 154 7.70 3.69 3.94
CA LEU A 154 8.75 2.70 3.75
C LEU A 154 9.78 3.08 2.67
N CYS A 155 9.35 3.83 1.64
CA CYS A 155 10.17 4.22 0.49
C CYS A 155 10.59 5.68 0.52
N GLY A 156 9.93 6.52 1.33
CA GLY A 156 10.27 7.93 1.50
C GLY A 156 11.67 8.08 2.08
N LYS A 157 12.46 9.01 1.56
CA LYS A 157 13.68 9.44 2.23
C LYS A 157 13.27 10.15 3.50
N GLU A 158 13.95 9.85 4.61
CA GLU A 158 13.90 10.71 5.79
C GLU A 158 14.29 12.12 5.34
N GLU A 159 13.31 13.01 5.16
CA GLU A 159 13.62 14.44 5.10
C GLU A 159 14.01 14.83 6.52
N SER A 160 15.32 14.80 6.77
CA SER A 160 15.89 15.46 7.94
C SER A 160 15.65 16.96 7.78
N TYR A 161 14.59 17.46 8.38
CA TYR A 161 14.43 18.89 8.62
C TYR A 161 15.47 19.25 9.72
N GLU A 162 16.60 19.83 9.28
CA GLU A 162 17.51 20.59 10.14
C GLU A 162 16.85 21.89 10.62
#